data_37b10fbab3a4fdb5dbed30751517df4b
#
_entry.id   37b10fbab3a4fdb5dbed30751517df4b
#
_cell.length_a   1.000
_cell.length_b   1.000
_cell.length_c   1.000
_cell.angle_alpha   90.00
_cell.angle_beta   90.00
_cell.angle_gamma   90.00
#
_symmetry.space_group_name_H-M   'P 1'
#
loop_
_entity.id
_entity.type
_entity.pdbx_description
1 polymer ?
#
loop_
_entity_poly.entity_id
_entity_poly.type
_entity_poly.pdbx_seq_one_letter_code
_entity_poly.pdbx_strand_id
1 'polypeptide(L)'
;LLIAIAATYIYYKHNSKKENEEMAAMAEHLFAKRDIAFENAFQQFANDIKKDTSFQEILFAESNVLADVVLGYSKELLFDETMKDYQATLTICSPEDFINIQPEDTVANCDDFFLDKLAKNNQKRVGDGLYFMDYNTLDPNYLSKIKIRSADSLQQRTLYFEFYKPIAPEGFGFPRLLQEKNSEK
;
A
#
# COMPACT_ATOMS: atom_id res chain seq x y z
N LEU A 1 25.07 -49.32 21.25
CA LEU A 1 25.68 -48.01 21.43
C LEU A 1 25.74 -47.23 20.09
N LEU A 2 26.28 -47.81 19.00
CA LEU A 2 26.41 -47.15 17.67
C LEU A 2 25.05 -46.72 17.09
N ILE A 3 24.00 -47.51 17.24
CA ILE A 3 22.66 -47.20 16.75
C ILE A 3 22.04 -45.93 17.46
N ALA A 4 22.28 -45.82 18.78
CA ALA A 4 21.79 -44.65 19.53
C ALA A 4 22.51 -43.39 19.09
N ILE A 5 23.79 -43.42 18.84
CA ILE A 5 24.59 -42.27 18.35
C ILE A 5 24.12 -41.85 16.95
N ALA A 6 23.87 -42.80 16.06
CA ALA A 6 23.39 -42.53 14.72
C ALA A 6 21.97 -41.93 14.75
N ALA A 7 21.07 -42.47 15.58
CA ALA A 7 19.72 -41.92 15.74
C ALA A 7 19.71 -40.49 16.29
N THR A 8 20.55 -40.22 17.31
CA THR A 8 20.71 -38.87 17.86
C THR A 8 21.22 -37.87 16.83
N TYR A 9 22.22 -38.27 16.03
CA TYR A 9 22.79 -37.44 14.97
C TYR A 9 21.75 -37.11 13.87
N ILE A 10 21.00 -38.12 13.43
CA ILE A 10 19.93 -37.92 12.42
C ILE A 10 18.84 -37.00 12.97
N TYR A 11 18.43 -37.20 14.22
CA TYR A 11 17.44 -36.37 14.88
C TYR A 11 17.89 -34.92 15.00
N TYR A 12 19.14 -34.71 15.48
CA TYR A 12 19.72 -33.38 15.59
C TYR A 12 19.82 -32.65 14.24
N LYS A 13 20.32 -33.36 13.21
CA LYS A 13 20.43 -32.80 11.86
C LYS A 13 19.08 -32.44 11.26
N HIS A 14 18.05 -33.27 11.50
CA HIS A 14 16.69 -33.01 10.99
C HIS A 14 16.07 -31.81 11.72
N ASN A 15 16.23 -31.74 13.04
CA ASN A 15 15.66 -30.67 13.85
C ASN A 15 16.33 -29.33 13.55
N SER A 16 17.65 -29.30 13.42
CA SER A 16 18.41 -28.10 13.04
C SER A 16 18.04 -27.61 11.63
N LYS A 17 17.78 -28.52 10.70
CA LYS A 17 17.31 -28.11 9.36
C LYS A 17 15.93 -27.48 9.42
N LYS A 18 15.00 -28.08 10.17
CA LYS A 18 13.64 -27.55 10.36
C LYS A 18 13.64 -26.19 11.04
N GLU A 19 14.43 -26.02 12.10
CA GLU A 19 14.57 -24.74 12.80
C GLU A 19 15.13 -23.65 11.88
N ASN A 20 16.12 -23.98 11.03
CA ASN A 20 16.67 -23.04 10.06
C ASN A 20 15.65 -22.67 8.97
N GLU A 21 14.86 -23.62 8.49
CA GLU A 21 13.79 -23.35 7.53
C GLU A 21 12.66 -22.47 8.14
N GLU A 22 12.29 -22.74 9.40
CA GLU A 22 11.33 -21.92 10.13
C GLU A 22 11.86 -20.52 10.42
N MET A 23 13.14 -20.40 10.82
CA MET A 23 13.78 -19.08 11.00
C MET A 23 13.94 -18.31 9.69
N ALA A 24 14.29 -19.00 8.60
CA ALA A 24 14.37 -18.37 7.28
C ALA A 24 13.01 -17.89 6.79
N ALA A 25 11.94 -18.69 6.96
CA ALA A 25 10.58 -18.30 6.63
C ALA A 25 10.09 -17.14 7.52
N MET A 26 10.44 -17.15 8.81
CA MET A 26 10.11 -16.06 9.73
C MET A 26 10.88 -14.79 9.41
N ALA A 27 12.17 -14.91 9.07
CA ALA A 27 12.99 -13.80 8.60
C ALA A 27 12.45 -13.25 7.27
N GLU A 28 12.11 -14.09 6.31
CA GLU A 28 11.48 -13.68 5.04
C GLU A 28 10.15 -12.97 5.28
N HIS A 29 9.36 -13.42 6.25
CA HIS A 29 8.11 -12.77 6.65
C HIS A 29 8.36 -11.41 7.35
N LEU A 30 9.39 -11.33 8.21
CA LEU A 30 9.78 -10.08 8.88
C LEU A 30 10.46 -9.10 7.92
N PHE A 31 11.18 -9.60 6.93
CA PHE A 31 11.79 -8.80 5.86
C PHE A 31 10.85 -8.58 4.67
N ALA A 32 9.71 -9.26 4.61
CA ALA A 32 8.66 -8.91 3.67
C ALA A 32 8.06 -7.57 4.14
N LYS A 33 8.55 -6.48 3.56
CA LYS A 33 8.09 -5.09 3.77
C LYS A 33 6.60 -4.88 3.44
N ARG A 34 5.87 -5.96 3.21
CA ARG A 34 4.46 -5.97 2.81
C ARG A 34 3.56 -6.01 4.04
N ASP A 35 2.53 -5.20 4.02
CA ASP A 35 1.47 -5.20 5.03
C ASP A 35 0.24 -5.94 4.48
N ILE A 36 0.13 -7.24 4.83
CA ILE A 36 -0.96 -8.10 4.35
C ILE A 36 -2.32 -7.62 4.86
N ALA A 37 -2.38 -7.00 6.06
CA ALA A 37 -3.62 -6.44 6.57
C ALA A 37 -4.09 -5.28 5.69
N PHE A 38 -3.19 -4.37 5.34
CA PHE A 38 -3.46 -3.29 4.41
C PHE A 38 -3.90 -3.82 3.02
N GLU A 39 -3.21 -4.83 2.48
CA GLU A 39 -3.53 -5.39 1.17
C GLU A 39 -4.96 -5.96 1.14
N ASN A 40 -5.39 -6.63 2.20
CA ASN A 40 -6.76 -7.14 2.33
C ASN A 40 -7.78 -6.01 2.50
N ALA A 41 -7.50 -5.02 3.34
CA ALA A 41 -8.33 -3.84 3.51
C ALA A 41 -8.51 -3.07 2.20
N PHE A 42 -7.43 -2.91 1.44
CA PHE A 42 -7.49 -2.28 0.12
C PHE A 42 -8.37 -3.03 -0.87
N GLN A 43 -8.35 -4.38 -0.89
CA GLN A 43 -9.22 -5.15 -1.79
C GLN A 43 -10.70 -4.91 -1.48
N GLN A 44 -11.05 -4.79 -0.20
CA GLN A 44 -12.42 -4.44 0.20
C GLN A 44 -12.75 -3.01 -0.24
N PHE A 45 -11.90 -2.05 0.09
CA PHE A 45 -12.04 -0.66 -0.37
C PHE A 45 -12.23 -0.55 -1.87
N ALA A 46 -11.39 -1.23 -2.67
CA ALA A 46 -11.46 -1.20 -4.14
C ALA A 46 -12.77 -1.79 -4.70
N ASN A 47 -13.40 -2.71 -3.97
CA ASN A 47 -14.71 -3.25 -4.33
C ASN A 47 -15.84 -2.30 -3.92
N ASP A 48 -15.74 -1.66 -2.75
CA ASP A 48 -16.76 -0.79 -2.22
C ASP A 48 -16.82 0.52 -3.01
N ILE A 49 -15.69 1.13 -3.34
CA ILE A 49 -15.61 2.35 -4.13
C ILE A 49 -16.24 2.21 -5.53
N LYS A 50 -16.16 1.01 -6.13
CA LYS A 50 -16.78 0.73 -7.43
C LYS A 50 -18.30 0.64 -7.36
N LYS A 51 -18.88 0.36 -6.18
CA LYS A 51 -20.30 0.18 -5.95
C LYS A 51 -20.95 1.40 -5.32
N ASP A 52 -20.17 2.27 -4.72
CA ASP A 52 -20.67 3.46 -4.04
C ASP A 52 -21.15 4.51 -5.05
N THR A 53 -22.48 4.70 -5.09
CA THR A 53 -23.10 5.66 -5.99
C THR A 53 -22.76 7.09 -5.63
N SER A 54 -22.70 7.42 -4.33
CA SER A 54 -22.34 8.76 -3.87
C SER A 54 -20.90 9.11 -4.26
N PHE A 55 -19.99 8.14 -4.16
CA PHE A 55 -18.63 8.31 -4.64
C PHE A 55 -18.59 8.58 -6.14
N GLN A 56 -19.37 7.83 -6.93
CA GLN A 56 -19.44 8.03 -8.38
C GLN A 56 -20.05 9.40 -8.73
N GLU A 57 -21.07 9.85 -8.02
CA GLU A 57 -21.65 11.19 -8.19
C GLU A 57 -20.61 12.28 -7.95
N ILE A 58 -19.83 12.19 -6.88
CA ILE A 58 -18.72 13.13 -6.60
C ILE A 58 -17.66 13.04 -7.69
N LEU A 59 -17.27 11.82 -8.08
CA LEU A 59 -16.21 11.60 -9.06
C LEU A 59 -16.57 12.17 -10.45
N PHE A 60 -17.84 12.15 -10.85
CA PHE A 60 -18.29 12.57 -12.18
C PHE A 60 -19.12 13.88 -12.18
N ALA A 61 -19.24 14.56 -11.03
CA ALA A 61 -20.02 15.79 -10.91
C ALA A 61 -19.52 16.90 -11.85
N GLU A 62 -18.20 17.02 -11.99
CA GLU A 62 -17.54 18.07 -12.77
C GLU A 62 -16.45 17.47 -13.67
N SER A 63 -16.12 18.19 -14.76
CA SER A 63 -15.01 17.79 -15.63
C SER A 63 -13.67 17.77 -14.87
N ASN A 64 -13.45 18.70 -13.95
CA ASN A 64 -12.25 18.84 -13.13
C ASN A 64 -12.58 18.64 -11.64
N VAL A 65 -12.85 17.42 -11.22
CA VAL A 65 -13.04 17.12 -9.81
C VAL A 65 -11.71 17.24 -9.05
N LEU A 66 -11.75 17.90 -7.89
CA LEU A 66 -10.56 18.03 -7.05
C LEU A 66 -10.22 16.69 -6.39
N ALA A 67 -9.01 16.21 -6.62
CA ALA A 67 -8.53 14.96 -6.02
C ALA A 67 -8.62 14.95 -4.49
N ASP A 68 -8.41 16.10 -3.85
CA ASP A 68 -8.51 16.25 -2.39
C ASP A 68 -9.92 15.99 -1.87
N VAL A 69 -10.96 16.39 -2.60
CA VAL A 69 -12.37 16.12 -2.21
C VAL A 69 -12.66 14.62 -2.27
N VAL A 70 -12.26 13.97 -3.35
CA VAL A 70 -12.44 12.53 -3.53
C VAL A 70 -11.62 11.74 -2.51
N LEU A 71 -10.40 12.17 -2.24
CA LEU A 71 -9.53 11.56 -1.23
C LEU A 71 -10.10 11.76 0.18
N GLY A 72 -10.63 12.95 0.49
CA GLY A 72 -11.29 13.24 1.76
C GLY A 72 -12.48 12.32 2.00
N TYR A 73 -13.39 12.21 1.03
CA TYR A 73 -14.50 11.25 1.07
C TYR A 73 -14.03 9.82 1.32
N SER A 74 -12.99 9.38 0.58
CA SER A 74 -12.44 8.04 0.72
C SER A 74 -11.90 7.78 2.12
N LYS A 75 -11.16 8.74 2.69
CA LYS A 75 -10.56 8.62 4.03
C LYS A 75 -11.61 8.60 5.15
N GLU A 76 -12.65 9.39 5.02
CA GLU A 76 -13.67 9.51 6.06
C GLU A 76 -14.66 8.35 6.08
N LEU A 77 -15.07 7.88 4.90
CA LEU A 77 -16.19 6.95 4.78
C LEU A 77 -15.81 5.54 4.30
N LEU A 78 -14.71 5.39 3.61
CA LEU A 78 -14.37 4.13 2.95
C LEU A 78 -13.09 3.48 3.48
N PHE A 79 -12.15 4.26 4.05
CA PHE A 79 -10.94 3.69 4.63
C PHE A 79 -11.25 3.07 6.00
N ASP A 80 -10.80 1.83 6.19
CA ASP A 80 -10.78 1.21 7.52
C ASP A 80 -9.59 1.74 8.37
N GLU A 81 -9.51 1.30 9.62
CA GLU A 81 -8.46 1.74 10.54
C GLU A 81 -7.05 1.37 10.04
N THR A 82 -6.91 0.24 9.34
CA THR A 82 -5.62 -0.20 8.77
C THR A 82 -5.15 0.75 7.67
N MET A 83 -6.07 1.19 6.80
CA MET A 83 -5.76 2.11 5.72
C MET A 83 -5.49 3.53 6.22
N LYS A 84 -6.11 3.95 7.33
CA LYS A 84 -5.90 5.27 7.95
C LYS A 84 -4.50 5.45 8.52
N ASP A 85 -3.79 4.37 8.81
CA ASP A 85 -2.38 4.41 9.21
C ASP A 85 -1.44 4.85 8.07
N TYR A 86 -1.94 4.84 6.83
CA TYR A 86 -1.18 5.23 5.66
C TYR A 86 -1.44 6.69 5.28
N GLN A 87 -0.37 7.37 4.91
CA GLN A 87 -0.50 8.59 4.13
C GLN A 87 -0.89 8.21 2.71
N ALA A 88 -1.98 8.81 2.22
CA ALA A 88 -2.48 8.54 0.89
C ALA A 88 -2.49 9.83 0.06
N THR A 89 -2.05 9.74 -1.19
CA THR A 89 -2.26 10.74 -2.22
C THR A 89 -3.10 10.15 -3.34
N LEU A 90 -3.88 10.98 -4.02
CA LEU A 90 -4.74 10.56 -5.11
C LEU A 90 -4.46 11.40 -6.35
N THR A 91 -4.27 10.74 -7.47
CA THR A 91 -4.31 11.35 -8.80
C THR A 91 -5.45 10.75 -9.58
N ILE A 92 -6.28 11.62 -10.17
CA ILE A 92 -7.42 11.23 -11.01
C ILE A 92 -7.03 11.51 -12.44
N CYS A 93 -7.03 10.48 -13.29
CA CYS A 93 -6.72 10.59 -14.70
C CYS A 93 -7.97 10.31 -15.56
N SER A 94 -8.26 11.19 -16.50
CA SER A 94 -9.11 10.89 -17.67
C SER A 94 -8.21 10.51 -18.86
N PRO A 95 -8.73 9.85 -19.89
CA PRO A 95 -7.87 9.36 -21.00
C PRO A 95 -7.05 10.44 -21.72
N GLU A 96 -7.54 11.67 -21.73
CA GLU A 96 -6.92 12.81 -22.40
C GLU A 96 -6.19 13.77 -21.45
N ASP A 97 -6.09 13.43 -20.15
CA ASP A 97 -5.44 14.31 -19.19
C ASP A 97 -3.92 14.26 -19.29
N PHE A 98 -3.31 15.42 -19.14
CA PHE A 98 -1.87 15.58 -19.09
C PHE A 98 -1.45 16.13 -17.74
N ILE A 99 -0.33 15.65 -17.23
CA ILE A 99 0.28 16.10 -15.98
C ILE A 99 1.64 16.73 -16.25
N ASN A 100 1.99 17.72 -15.44
CA ASN A 100 3.32 18.31 -15.44
C ASN A 100 4.18 17.63 -14.38
N ILE A 101 5.30 17.03 -14.79
CA ILE A 101 6.21 16.27 -13.93
C ILE A 101 7.33 17.21 -13.47
N GLN A 102 7.40 17.45 -12.18
CA GLN A 102 8.46 18.20 -11.53
C GLN A 102 9.55 17.24 -11.03
N PRO A 103 10.85 17.58 -11.02
CA PRO A 103 11.43 18.90 -11.39
C PRO A 103 11.78 19.05 -12.88
N GLU A 104 11.57 18.02 -13.73
CA GLU A 104 11.98 18.01 -15.13
C GLU A 104 11.16 18.99 -16.00
N ASP A 105 10.05 19.51 -15.48
CA ASP A 105 9.10 20.36 -16.19
C ASP A 105 8.63 19.77 -17.53
N THR A 106 8.40 18.45 -17.53
CA THR A 106 7.94 17.70 -18.69
C THR A 106 6.46 17.39 -18.59
N VAL A 107 5.78 17.39 -19.74
CA VAL A 107 4.34 17.06 -19.82
C VAL A 107 4.19 15.65 -20.35
N ALA A 108 3.42 14.83 -19.65
CA ALA A 108 3.09 13.46 -20.05
C ALA A 108 1.60 13.18 -19.93
N ASN A 109 1.08 12.23 -20.70
CA ASN A 109 -0.27 11.72 -20.47
C ASN A 109 -0.33 11.10 -19.08
N CYS A 110 -1.41 11.36 -18.35
CA CYS A 110 -1.56 10.97 -16.95
C CYS A 110 -1.52 9.44 -16.78
N ASP A 111 -2.27 8.69 -17.55
CA ASP A 111 -2.28 7.22 -17.49
C ASP A 111 -0.91 6.63 -17.85
N ASP A 112 -0.27 7.16 -18.91
CA ASP A 112 1.03 6.68 -19.39
C ASP A 112 2.13 6.90 -18.36
N PHE A 113 2.12 8.03 -17.64
CA PHE A 113 3.06 8.31 -16.57
C PHE A 113 3.01 7.24 -15.47
N PHE A 114 1.80 6.90 -14.98
CA PHE A 114 1.67 5.88 -13.94
C PHE A 114 1.95 4.47 -14.45
N LEU A 115 1.62 4.16 -15.71
CA LEU A 115 1.99 2.89 -16.32
C LEU A 115 3.50 2.73 -16.44
N ASP A 116 4.20 3.79 -16.81
CA ASP A 116 5.65 3.82 -16.92
C ASP A 116 6.30 3.71 -15.50
N LYS A 117 5.72 4.37 -14.50
CA LYS A 117 6.11 4.24 -13.09
C LYS A 117 5.97 2.79 -12.60
N LEU A 118 4.90 2.11 -12.99
CA LEU A 118 4.69 0.69 -12.72
C LEU A 118 5.68 -0.19 -13.48
N ALA A 119 6.05 0.14 -14.73
CA ALA A 119 6.95 -0.67 -15.54
C ALA A 119 8.43 -0.56 -15.11
N LYS A 120 8.87 0.61 -14.64
CA LYS A 120 10.27 0.91 -14.30
C LYS A 120 10.69 0.47 -12.92
N ASN A 121 9.77 0.41 -11.98
CA ASN A 121 10.08 0.07 -10.59
C ASN A 121 10.02 -1.44 -10.36
N ASN A 122 10.82 -1.91 -9.40
CA ASN A 122 10.76 -3.31 -8.95
C ASN A 122 9.46 -3.52 -8.17
N GLN A 123 8.38 -3.75 -8.90
CA GLN A 123 7.02 -3.84 -8.41
C GLN A 123 6.55 -5.29 -8.30
N LYS A 124 5.70 -5.55 -7.32
CA LYS A 124 5.01 -6.82 -7.18
C LYS A 124 3.50 -6.58 -7.16
N ARG A 125 2.76 -7.15 -8.11
CA ARG A 125 1.30 -7.14 -8.03
C ARG A 125 0.85 -7.97 -6.84
N VAL A 126 0.13 -7.36 -5.90
CA VAL A 126 -0.29 -7.97 -4.63
C VAL A 126 -1.80 -8.13 -4.52
N GLY A 127 -2.53 -7.53 -5.44
CA GLY A 127 -4.00 -7.63 -5.50
C GLY A 127 -4.55 -7.12 -6.83
N ASP A 128 -5.89 -7.06 -6.95
CA ASP A 128 -6.50 -6.43 -8.11
C ASP A 128 -6.30 -4.92 -8.08
N GLY A 129 -5.52 -4.44 -9.05
CA GLY A 129 -5.16 -3.02 -9.13
C GLY A 129 -4.27 -2.52 -8.01
N LEU A 130 -3.62 -3.38 -7.20
CA LEU A 130 -2.69 -3.00 -6.15
C LEU A 130 -1.31 -3.57 -6.42
N TYR A 131 -0.30 -2.71 -6.31
CA TYR A 131 1.10 -3.02 -6.53
C TYR A 131 1.93 -2.55 -5.34
N PHE A 132 2.72 -3.47 -4.78
CA PHE A 132 3.75 -3.14 -3.81
C PHE A 132 4.96 -2.60 -4.57
N MET A 133 5.46 -1.44 -4.13
CA MET A 133 6.56 -0.72 -4.76
C MET A 133 7.81 -0.85 -3.88
N ASP A 134 8.78 -1.64 -4.31
CA ASP A 134 10.04 -1.80 -3.58
C ASP A 134 11.04 -0.71 -3.99
N TYR A 135 11.03 0.39 -3.25
CA TYR A 135 12.00 1.48 -3.42
C TYR A 135 13.29 1.28 -2.61
N ASN A 136 13.56 0.06 -2.11
CA ASN A 136 14.65 -0.22 -1.18
C ASN A 136 14.60 0.61 0.11
N THR A 137 13.43 1.10 0.47
CA THR A 137 13.15 1.75 1.75
C THR A 137 12.63 0.74 2.76
N LEU A 138 12.65 1.08 4.05
CA LEU A 138 12.06 0.23 5.09
C LEU A 138 10.54 0.31 5.11
N ASP A 139 10.01 1.42 4.59
CA ASP A 139 8.58 1.72 4.62
C ASP A 139 7.84 1.00 3.51
N PRO A 140 6.69 0.35 3.79
CA PRO A 140 5.85 -0.21 2.75
C PRO A 140 5.23 0.89 1.90
N ASN A 141 5.41 0.78 0.60
CA ASN A 141 4.83 1.69 -0.38
C ASN A 141 3.95 0.91 -1.33
N TYR A 142 2.77 1.45 -1.61
CA TYR A 142 1.85 0.85 -2.56
C TYR A 142 1.38 1.88 -3.58
N LEU A 143 1.22 1.43 -4.81
CA LEU A 143 0.55 2.17 -5.87
C LEU A 143 -0.68 1.36 -6.31
N SER A 144 -1.83 2.02 -6.36
CA SER A 144 -3.04 1.38 -6.88
C SER A 144 -3.48 1.99 -8.20
N LYS A 145 -4.22 1.19 -8.97
CA LYS A 145 -4.87 1.58 -10.21
C LYS A 145 -6.30 1.07 -10.22
N ILE A 146 -7.27 1.95 -10.02
CA ILE A 146 -8.70 1.61 -10.03
C ILE A 146 -9.38 2.35 -11.17
N LYS A 147 -9.98 1.61 -12.10
CA LYS A 147 -10.79 2.18 -13.18
C LYS A 147 -12.25 2.22 -12.77
N ILE A 148 -12.86 3.39 -12.90
CA ILE A 148 -14.29 3.62 -12.63
C ILE A 148 -14.91 4.20 -13.89
N ARG A 149 -16.10 3.71 -14.22
CA ARG A 149 -16.94 4.24 -15.31
C ARG A 149 -18.16 4.89 -14.72
N SER A 150 -18.62 5.97 -15.37
CA SER A 150 -19.89 6.60 -15.04
C SER A 150 -21.06 5.64 -15.30
N ALA A 151 -22.19 5.89 -14.66
CA ALA A 151 -23.41 5.06 -14.79
C ALA A 151 -23.90 4.97 -16.24
N ASP A 152 -23.74 6.03 -17.01
CA ASP A 152 -24.05 6.08 -18.45
C ASP A 152 -22.95 5.44 -19.33
N SER A 153 -21.83 5.00 -18.74
CA SER A 153 -20.68 4.43 -19.42
C SER A 153 -19.99 5.36 -20.45
N LEU A 154 -20.33 6.64 -20.48
CA LEU A 154 -19.76 7.61 -21.42
C LEU A 154 -18.42 8.14 -20.94
N GLN A 155 -18.20 8.17 -19.62
CA GLN A 155 -16.97 8.66 -19.03
C GLN A 155 -16.26 7.55 -18.28
N GLN A 156 -14.94 7.60 -18.29
CA GLN A 156 -14.08 6.72 -17.53
C GLN A 156 -13.01 7.56 -16.83
N ARG A 157 -12.76 7.26 -15.56
CA ARG A 157 -11.63 7.83 -14.81
C ARG A 157 -10.80 6.71 -14.20
N THR A 158 -9.51 6.92 -14.18
CA THR A 158 -8.56 6.04 -13.50
C THR A 158 -8.07 6.74 -12.23
N LEU A 159 -8.23 6.08 -11.11
CA LEU A 159 -7.77 6.57 -9.81
C LEU A 159 -6.44 5.90 -9.49
N TYR A 160 -5.42 6.70 -9.28
CA TYR A 160 -4.11 6.27 -8.80
C TYR A 160 -3.94 6.72 -7.35
N PHE A 161 -4.05 5.78 -6.40
CA PHE A 161 -3.70 6.04 -5.01
C PHE A 161 -2.27 5.59 -4.77
N GLU A 162 -1.47 6.48 -4.19
CA GLU A 162 -0.16 6.16 -3.66
C GLU A 162 -0.26 6.13 -2.14
N PHE A 163 0.12 5.01 -1.53
CA PHE A 163 0.09 4.82 -0.09
C PHE A 163 1.49 4.67 0.45
N TYR A 164 1.76 5.41 1.51
CA TYR A 164 3.02 5.38 2.22
C TYR A 164 2.74 5.27 3.72
N LYS A 165 3.34 4.28 4.38
CA LYS A 165 3.26 4.14 5.83
C LYS A 165 4.56 4.65 6.44
N PRO A 166 4.58 5.85 7.03
CA PRO A 166 5.77 6.34 7.70
C PRO A 166 6.06 5.43 8.90
N ILE A 167 7.23 4.83 8.93
CA ILE A 167 7.72 4.19 10.15
C ILE A 167 8.00 5.35 11.10
N ALA A 168 7.14 5.51 12.12
CA ALA A 168 7.49 6.37 13.23
C ALA A 168 8.87 5.87 13.72
N PRO A 169 9.89 6.72 13.83
CA PRO A 169 11.14 6.30 14.43
C PRO A 169 10.76 5.78 15.81
N GLU A 170 10.75 4.46 15.98
CA GLU A 170 10.69 3.85 17.29
C GLU A 170 11.92 4.37 18.01
N GLY A 171 11.70 5.40 18.86
CA GLY A 171 12.75 5.98 19.63
C GLY A 171 13.41 4.86 20.40
N PHE A 172 14.66 4.58 20.11
CA PHE A 172 15.50 3.71 20.91
C PHE A 172 15.39 4.17 22.36
N GLY A 173 14.56 3.48 23.13
CA GLY A 173 14.39 3.60 24.57
C GLY A 173 14.10 5.03 25.07
N PHE A 174 12.98 5.19 25.74
CA PHE A 174 12.55 6.30 26.60
C PHE A 174 11.55 7.36 26.13
N PRO A 175 10.52 7.09 25.33
CA PRO A 175 9.47 8.10 25.15
C PRO A 175 8.37 8.07 26.21
N ARG A 176 8.10 6.94 26.88
CA ARG A 176 6.94 6.84 27.81
C ARG A 176 7.17 7.41 29.20
N LEU A 177 8.40 7.50 29.67
CA LEU A 177 8.70 8.02 31.01
C LEU A 177 8.76 9.55 31.11
N LEU A 178 8.79 10.25 29.98
CA LEU A 178 8.87 11.72 29.95
C LEU A 178 7.51 12.40 29.68
N GLN A 179 6.50 11.66 29.23
CA GLN A 179 5.17 12.25 28.96
C GLN A 179 4.25 12.30 30.19
N GLU A 180 4.49 11.52 31.23
CA GLU A 180 3.67 11.55 32.47
C GLU A 180 3.97 12.71 33.42
N LYS A 181 5.01 13.52 33.17
CA LYS A 181 5.45 14.57 34.11
C LYS A 181 4.94 15.97 33.81
N ASN A 182 4.18 16.17 32.72
CA ASN A 182 3.67 17.50 32.35
C ASN A 182 2.15 17.68 32.41
N SER A 183 1.41 16.76 33.06
CA SER A 183 -0.03 16.90 33.24
C SER A 183 -0.48 17.31 34.64
N GLU A 184 0.44 17.75 35.52
CA GLU A 184 0.09 18.38 36.77
C GLU A 184 0.77 19.75 36.89
N LYS A 185 0.10 20.78 36.38
CA LYS A 185 0.10 22.14 36.90
C LYS A 185 -1.04 22.95 36.31
#